data_155f3aa0c28a8d83435e3e15c342e57a
#
_entry.id   155f3aa0c28a8d83435e3e15c342e57a
#
_cell.length_a   1.000
_cell.length_b   1.000
_cell.length_c   1.000
_cell.angle_alpha   90.00
_cell.angle_beta   90.00
_cell.angle_gamma   90.00
#
_symmetry.space_group_name_H-M   'P 1'
#
loop_
_entity.id
_entity.type
_entity.pdbx_description
1 polymer ?
#
loop_
_entity_poly.entity_id
_entity_poly.type
_entity_poly.pdbx_seq_one_letter_code
_entity_poly.pdbx_strand_id
1 'polypeptide(L)'
;MKKFLLISGLIAGITFSLIAQEGINDLVVVGQIASDANMKQIESRYKGKENTYFINDSGANAIEQITAAVSGRSFENLHIFVQSTANSLIFNSLVITSENIDQYKATLVKWKKSFSGKVIIHCASPLSDYSNSAIKQAFERITGMEFTLTI
;
A
#
# COMPACT_ATOMS: atom_id res chain seq x y z
N MET A 1 23.31 -2.48 28.23
CA MET A 1 22.22 -3.39 27.77
C MET A 1 20.87 -2.75 28.06
N LYS A 2 20.21 -2.18 27.06
CA LYS A 2 18.84 -1.68 27.22
C LYS A 2 17.89 -2.80 26.83
N LYS A 3 17.12 -3.30 27.80
CA LYS A 3 16.07 -4.31 27.59
C LYS A 3 14.91 -3.63 26.84
N PHE A 4 14.66 -4.08 25.61
CA PHE A 4 13.43 -3.75 24.90
C PHE A 4 12.27 -4.50 25.56
N LEU A 5 11.34 -3.77 26.14
CA LEU A 5 10.10 -4.31 26.68
C LEU A 5 9.15 -4.54 25.50
N LEU A 6 8.91 -5.80 25.16
CA LEU A 6 7.86 -6.22 24.26
C LEU A 6 6.52 -6.01 25.00
N ILE A 7 5.78 -4.96 24.65
CA ILE A 7 4.40 -4.83 25.07
C ILE A 7 3.56 -5.59 24.04
N SER A 8 3.23 -6.83 24.36
CA SER A 8 2.21 -7.60 23.63
C SER A 8 0.84 -7.16 24.10
N GLY A 9 0.26 -6.20 23.42
CA GLY A 9 -1.15 -5.88 23.54
C GLY A 9 -1.97 -6.72 22.58
N LEU A 10 -2.58 -7.80 23.08
CA LEU A 10 -3.53 -8.61 22.33
C LEU A 10 -4.84 -7.83 22.21
N ILE A 11 -4.99 -7.08 21.11
CA ILE A 11 -6.30 -6.53 20.71
C ILE A 11 -6.77 -7.42 19.56
N ALA A 12 -7.95 -8.03 19.72
CA ALA A 12 -8.65 -8.74 18.66
C ALA A 12 -9.04 -7.74 17.56
N GLY A 13 -8.13 -7.50 16.63
CA GLY A 13 -8.23 -6.59 15.51
C GLY A 13 -7.02 -6.81 14.64
N ILE A 14 -7.20 -6.80 13.35
CA ILE A 14 -6.21 -7.03 12.34
C ILE A 14 -4.96 -6.21 12.65
N THR A 15 -3.91 -6.87 13.11
CA THR A 15 -2.61 -6.24 13.28
C THR A 15 -1.93 -6.21 11.92
N PHE A 16 -1.74 -5.01 11.36
CA PHE A 16 -0.71 -4.86 10.34
C PHE A 16 0.61 -5.35 10.94
N SER A 17 1.29 -6.24 10.25
CA SER A 17 2.66 -6.57 10.60
C SER A 17 3.51 -5.32 10.37
N LEU A 18 3.73 -4.54 11.42
CA LEU A 18 4.50 -3.28 11.40
C LEU A 18 6.01 -3.49 11.24
N ILE A 19 6.42 -4.63 10.70
CA ILE A 19 7.81 -4.92 10.38
C ILE A 19 8.03 -4.79 8.87
N ALA A 20 7.55 -3.70 8.28
CA ALA A 20 8.14 -3.23 7.05
C ALA A 20 9.33 -2.35 7.45
N GLN A 21 10.54 -2.87 7.34
CA GLN A 21 11.74 -2.03 7.31
C GLN A 21 11.68 -1.25 5.99
N GLU A 22 11.16 -0.04 6.08
CA GLU A 22 11.21 0.89 4.96
C GLU A 22 12.65 1.33 4.77
N GLY A 23 13.13 1.26 3.55
CA GLY A 23 14.38 1.90 3.16
C GLY A 23 14.29 3.42 3.29
N ILE A 24 15.42 4.09 3.39
CA ILE A 24 15.50 5.55 3.49
C ILE A 24 14.86 6.24 2.27
N ASN A 25 14.79 5.54 1.14
CA ASN A 25 14.28 6.06 -0.13
C ASN A 25 12.99 5.36 -0.59
N ASP A 26 12.20 4.83 0.33
CA ASP A 26 10.91 4.24 0.02
C ASP A 26 9.80 5.30 0.10
N LEU A 27 8.80 5.17 -0.77
CA LEU A 27 7.57 5.94 -0.68
C LEU A 27 6.53 5.14 0.10
N VAL A 28 5.91 5.78 1.07
CA VAL A 28 4.78 5.22 1.83
C VAL A 28 3.51 5.93 1.41
N VAL A 29 2.53 5.16 0.95
CA VAL A 29 1.19 5.64 0.60
C VAL A 29 0.18 5.03 1.56
N VAL A 30 -0.68 5.88 2.11
CA VAL A 30 -1.69 5.46 3.07
C VAL A 30 -3.07 5.76 2.52
N GLY A 31 -3.85 4.71 2.24
CA GLY A 31 -5.27 4.80 1.96
C GLY A 31 -6.11 4.84 3.23
N GLN A 32 -7.40 5.09 3.10
CA GLN A 32 -8.33 4.99 4.22
C GLN A 32 -8.48 3.55 4.67
N ILE A 33 -8.34 3.32 5.97
CA ILE A 33 -8.50 2.01 6.59
C ILE A 33 -9.66 2.09 7.58
N ALA A 34 -10.59 1.14 7.49
CA ALA A 34 -11.83 1.18 8.27
C ALA A 34 -11.61 1.07 9.80
N SER A 35 -10.46 0.57 10.25
CA SER A 35 -10.13 0.49 11.67
C SER A 35 -9.47 1.77 12.15
N ASP A 36 -10.15 2.54 12.99
CA ASP A 36 -9.61 3.77 13.60
C ASP A 36 -8.31 3.52 14.39
N ALA A 37 -8.19 2.36 15.02
CA ALA A 37 -6.99 2.00 15.78
C ALA A 37 -5.78 1.81 14.85
N ASN A 38 -5.98 1.12 13.73
CA ASN A 38 -4.92 0.92 12.72
C ASN A 38 -4.56 2.23 12.02
N MET A 39 -5.56 3.06 11.68
CA MET A 39 -5.29 4.40 11.11
C MET A 39 -4.47 5.27 12.06
N LYS A 40 -4.84 5.35 13.34
CA LYS A 40 -4.08 6.12 14.34
C LYS A 40 -2.65 5.63 14.48
N GLN A 41 -2.43 4.33 14.43
CA GLN A 41 -1.09 3.75 14.50
C GLN A 41 -0.25 4.10 13.26
N ILE A 42 -0.82 4.01 12.06
CA ILE A 42 -0.17 4.40 10.82
C ILE A 42 0.11 5.90 10.79
N GLU A 43 -0.87 6.72 11.15
CA GLU A 43 -0.69 8.17 11.23
C GLU A 43 0.42 8.55 12.23
N SER A 44 0.43 7.94 13.42
CA SER A 44 1.48 8.18 14.41
C SER A 44 2.88 7.87 13.89
N ARG A 45 2.99 6.84 13.03
CA ARG A 45 4.28 6.41 12.48
C ARG A 45 4.73 7.25 11.29
N TYR A 46 3.82 7.64 10.42
CA TYR A 46 4.15 8.17 9.09
C TYR A 46 3.78 9.63 8.89
N LYS A 47 2.83 10.19 9.65
CA LYS A 47 2.41 11.59 9.49
C LYS A 47 3.59 12.55 9.68
N GLY A 48 3.79 13.40 8.68
CA GLY A 48 4.89 14.38 8.68
C GLY A 48 6.25 13.85 8.24
N LYS A 49 6.36 12.59 7.83
CA LYS A 49 7.58 12.07 7.20
C LYS A 49 7.64 12.47 5.73
N GLU A 50 8.84 12.75 5.24
CA GLU A 50 9.08 13.33 3.92
C GLU A 50 8.53 12.50 2.77
N ASN A 51 8.71 11.18 2.81
CA ASN A 51 8.27 10.27 1.76
C ASN A 51 6.96 9.56 2.13
N THR A 52 6.00 10.31 2.66
CA THR A 52 4.67 9.76 2.99
C THR A 52 3.58 10.55 2.31
N TYR A 53 2.65 9.85 1.69
CA TYR A 53 1.49 10.42 1.03
C TYR A 53 0.21 9.77 1.54
N PHE A 54 -0.74 10.60 2.01
CA PHE A 54 -2.07 10.15 2.41
C PHE A 54 -3.05 10.41 1.26
N ILE A 55 -3.71 9.34 0.81
CA ILE A 55 -4.76 9.45 -0.20
C ILE A 55 -5.94 10.22 0.39
N ASN A 56 -6.49 11.14 -0.38
CA ASN A 56 -7.61 12.00 0.02
C ASN A 56 -8.76 11.93 -0.99
N ASP A 57 -9.89 12.53 -0.64
CA ASP A 57 -11.10 12.55 -1.47
C ASP A 57 -11.14 13.78 -2.39
N SER A 58 -10.03 14.15 -3.03
CA SER A 58 -9.86 15.35 -3.85
C SER A 58 -10.44 15.27 -5.26
N GLY A 59 -11.19 14.21 -5.58
CA GLY A 59 -11.77 13.97 -6.90
C GLY A 59 -10.92 13.15 -7.86
N ALA A 60 -9.57 13.13 -7.72
CA ALA A 60 -8.71 12.20 -8.42
C ALA A 60 -8.75 10.83 -7.72
N ASN A 61 -8.77 9.73 -8.49
CA ASN A 61 -8.72 8.41 -7.88
C ASN A 61 -7.33 8.11 -7.27
N ALA A 62 -7.25 7.11 -6.41
CA ALA A 62 -6.03 6.79 -5.68
C ALA A 62 -4.83 6.49 -6.58
N ILE A 63 -5.03 5.81 -7.72
CA ILE A 63 -3.94 5.50 -8.67
C ILE A 63 -3.40 6.77 -9.31
N GLU A 64 -4.26 7.72 -9.66
CA GLU A 64 -3.85 9.03 -10.19
C GLU A 64 -3.10 9.84 -9.13
N GLN A 65 -3.58 9.84 -7.88
CA GLN A 65 -2.92 10.51 -6.77
C GLN A 65 -1.51 9.95 -6.52
N ILE A 66 -1.34 8.63 -6.49
CA ILE A 66 -0.03 7.98 -6.34
C ILE A 66 0.87 8.37 -7.52
N THR A 67 0.34 8.32 -8.74
CA THR A 67 1.10 8.65 -9.95
C THR A 67 1.57 10.11 -9.93
N ALA A 68 0.74 11.03 -9.47
CA ALA A 68 1.11 12.43 -9.29
C ALA A 68 2.20 12.60 -8.21
N ALA A 69 2.07 11.89 -7.09
CA ALA A 69 3.03 11.95 -5.99
C ALA A 69 4.44 11.47 -6.39
N VAL A 70 4.55 10.54 -7.34
CA VAL A 70 5.83 10.00 -7.82
C VAL A 70 6.38 10.73 -9.05
N SER A 71 5.61 11.62 -9.65
CA SER A 71 6.01 12.31 -10.89
C SER A 71 7.29 13.12 -10.70
N GLY A 72 8.31 12.84 -11.52
CA GLY A 72 9.62 13.50 -11.45
C GLY A 72 10.48 13.08 -10.25
N ARG A 73 10.08 12.06 -9.51
CA ARG A 73 10.80 11.53 -8.34
C ARG A 73 11.18 10.06 -8.58
N SER A 74 12.20 9.62 -7.86
CA SER A 74 12.66 8.22 -7.90
C SER A 74 12.74 7.67 -6.49
N PHE A 75 12.24 6.45 -6.32
CA PHE A 75 12.21 5.73 -5.06
C PHE A 75 12.73 4.31 -5.25
N GLU A 76 13.10 3.65 -4.17
CA GLU A 76 13.46 2.24 -4.19
C GLU A 76 12.19 1.39 -4.22
N ASN A 77 11.39 1.43 -3.18
CA ASN A 77 10.15 0.66 -3.08
C ASN A 77 8.93 1.56 -2.86
N LEU A 78 7.76 1.01 -3.18
CA LEU A 78 6.47 1.61 -2.87
C LEU A 78 5.74 0.75 -1.82
N HIS A 79 5.48 1.31 -0.66
CA HIS A 79 4.64 0.72 0.38
C HIS A 79 3.25 1.34 0.31
N ILE A 80 2.22 0.52 0.20
CA ILE A 80 0.82 0.96 0.15
C ILE A 80 0.03 0.30 1.27
N PHE A 81 -0.54 1.09 2.16
CA PHE A 81 -1.46 0.63 3.20
C PHE A 81 -2.89 0.81 2.72
N VAL A 82 -3.63 -0.29 2.60
CA VAL A 82 -5.00 -0.31 2.07
C VAL A 82 -5.90 -1.26 2.83
N GLN A 83 -7.21 -1.01 2.72
CA GLN A 83 -8.19 -2.02 3.07
C GLN A 83 -8.32 -3.04 1.94
N SER A 84 -8.66 -4.28 2.28
CA SER A 84 -8.83 -5.36 1.31
C SER A 84 -10.03 -6.25 1.67
N THR A 85 -10.54 -6.93 0.67
CA THR A 85 -11.47 -8.06 0.79
C THR A 85 -10.82 -9.28 0.16
N ALA A 86 -11.52 -10.42 0.11
CA ALA A 86 -11.00 -11.64 -0.51
C ALA A 86 -10.51 -11.45 -1.96
N ASN A 87 -11.11 -10.51 -2.71
CA ASN A 87 -10.86 -10.35 -4.16
C ASN A 87 -10.58 -8.90 -4.59
N SER A 88 -10.45 -7.97 -3.66
CA SER A 88 -10.28 -6.56 -3.99
C SER A 88 -9.32 -5.82 -3.05
N LEU A 89 -8.71 -4.78 -3.59
CA LEU A 89 -8.02 -3.75 -2.83
C LEU A 89 -8.89 -2.48 -2.84
N ILE A 90 -9.03 -1.85 -1.67
CA ILE A 90 -9.90 -0.69 -1.48
C ILE A 90 -9.02 0.50 -1.11
N PHE A 91 -8.91 1.45 -2.02
CA PHE A 91 -8.17 2.69 -1.88
C PHE A 91 -9.18 3.83 -1.70
N ASN A 92 -9.54 4.16 -0.48
CA ASN A 92 -10.62 5.11 -0.21
C ASN A 92 -11.92 4.71 -0.94
N SER A 93 -12.39 5.50 -1.89
CA SER A 93 -13.57 5.19 -2.70
C SER A 93 -13.30 4.28 -3.90
N LEU A 94 -12.02 4.03 -4.24
CA LEU A 94 -11.65 3.22 -5.39
C LEU A 94 -11.51 1.75 -5.00
N VAL A 95 -12.33 0.89 -5.60
CA VAL A 95 -12.24 -0.57 -5.47
C VAL A 95 -11.57 -1.15 -6.70
N ILE A 96 -10.43 -1.82 -6.50
CA ILE A 96 -9.67 -2.48 -7.56
C ILE A 96 -9.79 -3.98 -7.43
N THR A 97 -10.14 -4.64 -8.53
CA THR A 97 -10.21 -6.08 -8.70
C THR A 97 -9.35 -6.51 -9.89
N SER A 98 -9.10 -7.81 -10.03
CA SER A 98 -8.43 -8.35 -11.23
C SER A 98 -9.19 -8.08 -12.54
N GLU A 99 -10.50 -7.83 -12.45
CA GLU A 99 -11.38 -7.59 -13.61
C GLU A 99 -11.37 -6.14 -14.08
N ASN A 100 -11.23 -5.18 -13.16
CA ASN A 100 -11.30 -3.77 -13.51
C ASN A 100 -9.94 -3.05 -13.58
N ILE A 101 -8.86 -3.67 -13.13
CA ILE A 101 -7.53 -3.04 -13.06
C ILE A 101 -7.00 -2.59 -14.42
N ASP A 102 -7.38 -3.26 -15.51
CA ASP A 102 -6.96 -2.89 -16.88
C ASP A 102 -7.44 -1.48 -17.29
N GLN A 103 -8.48 -0.95 -16.65
CA GLN A 103 -8.95 0.43 -16.86
C GLN A 103 -7.88 1.46 -16.44
N TYR A 104 -6.99 1.11 -15.53
CA TYR A 104 -5.93 1.97 -15.00
C TYR A 104 -4.56 1.71 -15.64
N LYS A 105 -4.48 0.84 -16.63
CA LYS A 105 -3.23 0.42 -17.27
C LYS A 105 -2.37 1.59 -17.72
N ALA A 106 -2.95 2.56 -18.40
CA ALA A 106 -2.22 3.73 -18.92
C ALA A 106 -1.53 4.55 -17.83
N THR A 107 -2.07 4.52 -16.61
CA THR A 107 -1.52 5.21 -15.44
C THR A 107 -0.53 4.34 -14.68
N LEU A 108 -0.88 3.07 -14.46
CA LEU A 108 -0.05 2.11 -13.72
C LEU A 108 1.32 1.84 -14.37
N VAL A 109 1.39 1.80 -15.69
CA VAL A 109 2.65 1.56 -16.42
C VAL A 109 3.69 2.66 -16.16
N LYS A 110 3.26 3.85 -15.73
CA LYS A 110 4.16 4.97 -15.40
C LYS A 110 4.96 4.72 -14.13
N TRP A 111 4.45 3.89 -13.21
CA TRP A 111 5.08 3.64 -11.90
C TRP A 111 6.48 3.04 -12.04
N LYS A 112 6.69 2.15 -13.02
CA LYS A 112 7.99 1.50 -13.23
C LYS A 112 9.15 2.48 -13.42
N LYS A 113 8.88 3.68 -13.93
CA LYS A 113 9.91 4.71 -14.12
C LYS A 113 10.34 5.37 -12.81
N SER A 114 9.50 5.32 -11.80
CA SER A 114 9.71 5.98 -10.51
C SER A 114 10.23 5.04 -9.43
N PHE A 115 10.18 3.72 -9.65
CA PHE A 115 10.61 2.73 -8.66
C PHE A 115 11.64 1.77 -9.26
N SER A 116 12.75 1.55 -8.53
CA SER A 116 13.79 0.59 -8.92
C SER A 116 13.57 -0.80 -8.31
N GLY A 117 12.84 -0.90 -7.22
CA GLY A 117 12.52 -2.12 -6.51
C GLY A 117 11.08 -2.62 -6.75
N LYS A 118 10.35 -2.89 -5.69
CA LYS A 118 9.04 -3.53 -5.72
C LYS A 118 7.93 -2.69 -5.09
N VAL A 119 6.69 -3.13 -5.32
CA VAL A 119 5.50 -2.62 -4.64
C VAL A 119 5.10 -3.60 -3.54
N ILE A 120 4.96 -3.10 -2.31
CA ILE A 120 4.55 -3.85 -1.13
C ILE A 120 3.21 -3.31 -0.67
N ILE A 121 2.16 -4.13 -0.82
CA ILE A 121 0.80 -3.75 -0.42
C ILE A 121 0.51 -4.38 0.94
N HIS A 122 0.32 -3.54 1.94
CA HIS A 122 -0.07 -3.90 3.29
C HIS A 122 -1.60 -3.92 3.37
N CYS A 123 -2.17 -5.11 3.45
CA CYS A 123 -3.61 -5.33 3.45
C CYS A 123 -4.16 -5.38 4.88
N ALA A 124 -5.24 -4.65 5.14
CA ALA A 124 -5.91 -4.65 6.45
C ALA A 124 -6.67 -5.94 6.76
N SER A 125 -6.99 -6.73 5.75
CA SER A 125 -7.67 -8.01 5.88
C SER A 125 -7.05 -9.04 4.94
N PRO A 126 -7.06 -10.34 5.30
CA PRO A 126 -6.51 -11.37 4.44
C PRO A 126 -7.25 -11.43 3.11
N LEU A 127 -6.49 -11.43 2.02
CA LEU A 127 -6.93 -11.95 0.73
C LEU A 127 -6.97 -13.48 0.81
N SER A 128 -7.79 -14.12 0.01
CA SER A 128 -7.97 -15.58 0.05
C SER A 128 -6.68 -16.38 -0.24
N ASP A 129 -5.80 -15.80 -1.03
CA ASP A 129 -4.46 -16.35 -1.33
C ASP A 129 -3.52 -15.22 -1.74
N TYR A 130 -2.61 -14.83 -0.84
CA TYR A 130 -1.68 -13.72 -1.10
C TYR A 130 -0.63 -14.03 -2.15
N SER A 131 -0.14 -15.24 -2.21
CA SER A 131 0.99 -15.59 -3.06
C SER A 131 0.61 -15.66 -4.53
N ASN A 132 -0.63 -16.07 -4.81
CA ASN A 132 -1.15 -16.31 -6.16
C ASN A 132 -2.43 -15.51 -6.48
N SER A 133 -2.71 -14.43 -5.73
CA SER A 133 -3.93 -13.67 -5.98
C SER A 133 -3.98 -13.13 -7.41
N ALA A 134 -5.15 -13.24 -8.04
CA ALA A 134 -5.36 -12.75 -9.41
C ALA A 134 -5.08 -11.25 -9.53
N ILE A 135 -5.34 -10.48 -8.46
CA ILE A 135 -5.07 -9.05 -8.45
C ILE A 135 -3.56 -8.74 -8.43
N LYS A 136 -2.76 -9.51 -7.67
CA LYS A 136 -1.29 -9.40 -7.68
C LYS A 136 -0.75 -9.65 -9.08
N GLN A 137 -1.13 -10.76 -9.70
CA GLN A 137 -0.71 -11.11 -11.06
C GLN A 137 -1.11 -10.04 -12.08
N ALA A 138 -2.28 -9.45 -11.94
CA ALA A 138 -2.74 -8.38 -12.82
C ALA A 138 -1.89 -7.11 -12.67
N PHE A 139 -1.54 -6.71 -11.45
CA PHE A 139 -0.61 -5.60 -11.21
C PHE A 139 0.77 -5.87 -11.82
N GLU A 140 1.35 -7.04 -11.57
CA GLU A 140 2.66 -7.42 -12.11
C GLU A 140 2.67 -7.43 -13.65
N ARG A 141 1.64 -7.98 -14.25
CA ARG A 141 1.46 -8.01 -15.73
C ARG A 141 1.39 -6.60 -16.32
N ILE A 142 0.68 -5.68 -15.67
CA ILE A 142 0.49 -4.33 -16.18
C ILE A 142 1.74 -3.47 -15.99
N THR A 143 2.32 -3.50 -14.79
CA THR A 143 3.42 -2.62 -14.42
C THR A 143 4.79 -3.16 -14.81
N GLY A 144 4.93 -4.49 -14.91
CA GLY A 144 6.23 -5.16 -15.03
C GLY A 144 7.09 -5.03 -13.78
N MET A 145 6.48 -4.74 -12.62
CA MET A 145 7.13 -4.65 -11.32
C MET A 145 6.74 -5.85 -10.47
N GLU A 146 7.60 -6.24 -9.53
CA GLU A 146 7.28 -7.22 -8.50
C GLU A 146 6.29 -6.63 -7.49
N PHE A 147 5.23 -7.37 -7.18
CA PHE A 147 4.25 -7.03 -6.16
C PHE A 147 4.27 -8.05 -5.03
N THR A 148 4.33 -7.57 -3.80
CA THR A 148 4.19 -8.38 -2.59
C THR A 148 2.94 -7.92 -1.84
N LEU A 149 2.07 -8.85 -1.48
CA LEU A 149 0.92 -8.60 -0.60
C LEU A 149 1.29 -9.11 0.79
N THR A 150 1.01 -8.33 1.82
CA THR A 150 1.27 -8.68 3.22
C THR A 150 0.14 -8.21 4.12
N ILE A 151 -0.02 -8.86 5.27
CA ILE A 151 -0.98 -8.48 6.31
C ILE A 151 -0.27 -7.57 7.31
#